data_22f192b1c2cd1e607bf83de6e8976234
#
_entry.id   22f192b1c2cd1e607bf83de6e8976234
#
_cell.length_a   1.000
_cell.length_b   1.000
_cell.length_c   1.000
_cell.angle_alpha   90.00
_cell.angle_beta   90.00
_cell.angle_gamma   90.00
#
_symmetry.space_group_name_H-M   'P 1'
#
loop_
_entity.id
_entity.type
_entity.pdbx_description
1 polymer ?
#
loop_
_entity_poly.entity_id
_entity_poly.type
_entity_poly.pdbx_seq_one_letter_code
_entity_poly.pdbx_strand_id
1 'polypeptide(L)' 'MKAARQQAIVDLLLNHTSLTTEALSEQLKVSKETIRRDLNELQTQGKIL' A
#
# COMPACT_ATOMS: atom_id res chain seq x y z
N MET A 1 -12.08 -3.60 -1.55
CA MET A 1 -12.46 -2.18 -1.50
C MET A 1 -11.25 -1.35 -1.12
N LYS A 2 -11.22 -0.10 -1.58
CA LYS A 2 -10.04 0.74 -1.43
C LYS A 2 -9.62 0.96 0.02
N ALA A 3 -10.57 1.24 0.89
CA ALA A 3 -10.23 1.52 2.29
C ALA A 3 -9.59 0.32 2.97
N ALA A 4 -10.13 -0.87 2.76
CA ALA A 4 -9.57 -2.08 3.34
C ALA A 4 -8.19 -2.38 2.75
N ARG A 5 -8.03 -2.15 1.45
CA ARG A 5 -6.75 -2.36 0.79
C ARG A 5 -5.69 -1.39 1.31
N GLN A 6 -6.05 -0.13 1.47
CA GLN A 6 -5.12 0.86 1.98
C GLN A 6 -4.72 0.58 3.42
N GLN A 7 -5.67 0.10 4.23
CA GLN A 7 -5.34 -0.30 5.60
C GLN A 7 -4.38 -1.49 5.60
N ALA A 8 -4.58 -2.44 4.70
CA ALA A 8 -3.67 -3.57 4.57
C ALA A 8 -2.26 -3.11 4.19
N ILE A 9 -2.16 -2.13 3.29
CA ILE A 9 -0.86 -1.57 2.92
C ILE A 9 -0.17 -0.96 4.14
N VAL A 10 -0.90 -0.15 4.90
CA VAL A 10 -0.34 0.48 6.10
C VAL A 10 0.14 -0.58 7.08
N ASP A 11 -0.68 -1.61 7.31
CA ASP A 11 -0.32 -2.66 8.25
C ASP A 11 0.94 -3.41 7.81
N LEU A 12 1.06 -3.70 6.50
CA LEU A 12 2.24 -4.37 5.99
C LEU A 12 3.48 -3.51 6.14
N LEU A 13 3.37 -2.22 5.89
CA LEU A 13 4.51 -1.31 6.03
C LEU A 13 4.93 -1.16 7.49
N LEU A 14 3.99 -1.23 8.43
CA LEU A 14 4.33 -1.16 9.84
C LEU A 14 5.03 -2.42 10.33
N ASN A 15 4.72 -3.57 9.73
CA ASN A 15 5.27 -4.85 10.16
C ASN A 15 6.56 -5.21 9.42
N HIS A 16 6.90 -4.50 8.35
CA HIS A 16 8.08 -4.79 7.54
C HIS A 16 8.89 -3.52 7.35
N THR A 17 10.21 -3.67 7.34
CA THR A 17 11.11 -2.54 7.19
C THR A 17 10.98 -1.89 5.83
N SER A 18 10.72 -2.70 4.81
CA SER A 18 10.63 -2.19 3.46
C SER A 18 9.89 -3.20 2.59
N LEU A 19 8.99 -2.69 1.77
CA LEU A 19 8.25 -3.49 0.81
C LEU A 19 8.22 -2.75 -0.52
N THR A 20 8.43 -3.50 -1.60
CA THR A 20 8.35 -2.91 -2.94
C THR A 20 6.91 -2.87 -3.39
N THR A 21 6.63 -2.01 -4.39
CA THR A 21 5.33 -1.97 -5.03
C THR A 21 4.96 -3.35 -5.58
N GLU A 22 5.95 -4.05 -6.13
CA GLU A 22 5.72 -5.39 -6.67
C GLU A 22 5.30 -6.37 -5.59
N ALA A 23 5.97 -6.34 -4.45
CA ALA A 23 5.62 -7.23 -3.34
C ALA A 23 4.21 -6.94 -2.83
N LEU A 24 3.85 -5.67 -2.70
CA LEU A 24 2.52 -5.28 -2.27
C LEU A 24 1.46 -5.73 -3.27
N SER A 25 1.73 -5.57 -4.57
CA SER A 25 0.78 -5.98 -5.58
C SER A 25 0.53 -7.49 -5.55
N GLU A 26 1.58 -8.27 -5.32
CA GLU A 26 1.44 -9.71 -5.24
C GLU A 26 0.68 -10.15 -3.99
N GLN A 27 0.98 -9.55 -2.85
CA GLN A 27 0.32 -9.90 -1.61
C GLN A 27 -1.15 -9.53 -1.61
N LEU A 28 -1.49 -8.40 -2.19
CA LEU A 28 -2.86 -7.90 -2.19
C LEU A 28 -3.63 -8.28 -3.47
N LYS A 29 -2.94 -8.88 -4.43
CA LYS A 29 -3.53 -9.37 -5.69
C LYS A 29 -4.19 -8.25 -6.48
N VAL A 30 -3.51 -7.12 -6.56
CA VAL A 30 -3.93 -5.98 -7.37
C VAL A 30 -2.75 -5.52 -8.22
N SER A 31 -3.01 -4.69 -9.21
CA SER A 31 -1.96 -4.22 -10.11
C SER A 31 -1.00 -3.27 -9.40
N LYS A 32 0.21 -3.17 -9.92
CA LYS A 32 1.21 -2.24 -9.40
C LYS A 32 0.72 -0.80 -9.50
N GLU A 33 -0.01 -0.48 -10.56
CA GLU A 33 -0.54 0.86 -10.71
C GLU A 33 -1.54 1.19 -9.63
N THR A 34 -2.39 0.23 -9.26
CA THR A 34 -3.32 0.41 -8.16
C THR A 34 -2.58 0.66 -6.85
N ILE A 35 -1.52 -0.11 -6.59
CA ILE A 35 -0.71 0.08 -5.39
C ILE A 35 -0.09 1.47 -5.39
N ARG A 36 0.43 1.91 -6.52
CA ARG A 36 1.07 3.22 -6.61
C ARG A 36 0.08 4.35 -6.33
N ARG A 37 -1.14 4.22 -6.83
CA ARG A 37 -2.19 5.20 -6.55
C ARG A 37 -2.55 5.22 -5.07
N ASP A 38 -2.67 4.04 -4.47
CA ASP A 38 -2.97 3.94 -3.04
C ASP A 38 -1.87 4.56 -2.20
N LEU A 39 -0.60 4.30 -2.56
CA LEU A 39 0.52 4.89 -1.83
C LEU A 39 0.52 6.41 -1.93
N ASN A 40 0.21 6.95 -3.11
CA ASN A 40 0.12 8.39 -3.29
C ASN A 40 -0.98 8.98 -2.41
N GLU A 41 -2.14 8.34 -2.37
CA GLU A 41 -3.24 8.82 -1.54
C GLU A 41 -2.88 8.76 -0.07
N LEU A 42 -2.26 7.67 0.37
CA LEU A 42 -1.86 7.52 1.76
C LEU A 42 -0.82 8.57 2.15
N GLN A 43 0.10 8.87 1.27
CA GLN A 43 1.11 9.87 1.52
C GLN A 43 0.49 11.27 1.61
N THR A 44 -0.44 11.57 0.71
CA THR A 44 -1.15 12.84 0.71
C THR A 44 -1.96 13.02 2.00
N GLN A 45 -2.52 11.92 2.50
CA GLN A 45 -3.31 11.95 3.74
C GLN A 45 -2.43 11.94 5.00
N GLY A 46 -1.12 11.81 4.83
CA GLY A 46 -0.21 11.78 5.97
C GLY A 46 -0.17 10.47 6.72
N LYS A 47 -0.69 9.39 6.13
CA LYS A 47 -0.71 8.08 6.79
C LYS A 47 0.57 7.30 6.60
N ILE A 48 1.36 7.66 5.59
CA ILE A 48 2.70 7.10 5.38
C ILE A 48 3.63 8.25 4.99
N LEU A 49 4.92 7.99 5.11
CA LEU A 49 5.95 8.98 4.76
C LEU A 49 6.31 8.95 3.29
#